data_1f170b8cf303252e712acbc0933015fe
#
_entry.id   1f170b8cf303252e712acbc0933015fe
#
_cell.length_a   1.000
_cell.length_b   1.000
_cell.length_c   1.000
_cell.angle_alpha   90.00
_cell.angle_beta   90.00
_cell.angle_gamma   90.00
#
_symmetry.space_group_name_H-M   'P 1'
#
loop_
_entity.id
_entity.type
_entity.pdbx_description
1 polymer ?
#
loop_
_entity_poly.entity_id
_entity_poly.type
_entity_poly.pdbx_seq_one_letter_code
_entity_poly.pdbx_strand_id
1 'polypeptide(L)'
;MATTLRDLLIQRAARLQERPALTTPDWGTLSYAQLRNRVEGVALGLLAADPEPRVHSATGTTWDWVAELAAAASGLAWDPAGQAVPGEVLGGPRFNDEAGRGPYHAREQVVQVSTPFTASLDQGDLMTRLRRLNVELGWDHATQVDLPLAQLGEAPVRAALWSVLYAGGHAVMTASVPAPTGRLDRWRRPLPAPWDPEPFKALWAAP
;
A
#
# COMPACT_ATOMS: atom_id res chain seq x y z
N MET A 1 11.55 10.29 -12.26
CA MET A 1 10.12 9.91 -12.13
C MET A 1 10.12 8.45 -11.72
N ALA A 2 9.35 8.02 -10.72
CA ALA A 2 9.30 6.60 -10.34
C ALA A 2 8.70 5.79 -11.49
N THR A 3 9.35 4.72 -11.89
CA THR A 3 8.89 3.82 -12.95
C THR A 3 8.34 2.52 -12.39
N THR A 4 8.72 2.19 -11.15
CA THR A 4 8.25 1.02 -10.43
C THR A 4 7.68 1.40 -9.07
N LEU A 5 6.92 0.49 -8.46
CA LEU A 5 6.41 0.66 -7.10
C LEU A 5 7.54 0.71 -6.07
N ARG A 6 8.61 -0.03 -6.31
CA ARG A 6 9.82 0.04 -5.47
C ARG A 6 10.45 1.42 -5.53
N ASP A 7 10.62 1.99 -6.74
CA ASP A 7 11.15 3.34 -6.90
C ASP A 7 10.27 4.38 -6.22
N LEU A 8 8.94 4.23 -6.33
CA LEU A 8 7.98 5.10 -5.67
C LEU A 8 8.18 5.09 -4.16
N LEU A 9 8.23 3.90 -3.55
CA LEU A 9 8.40 3.74 -2.11
C LEU A 9 9.73 4.32 -1.62
N ILE A 10 10.83 4.04 -2.33
CA ILE A 10 12.16 4.59 -2.04
C ILE A 10 12.13 6.12 -2.12
N GLN A 11 11.57 6.69 -3.18
CA GLN A 11 11.49 8.14 -3.34
C GLN A 11 10.63 8.81 -2.27
N ARG A 12 9.49 8.19 -1.91
CA ARG A 12 8.63 8.70 -0.84
C ARG A 12 9.33 8.65 0.51
N ALA A 13 9.97 7.53 0.85
CA ALA A 13 10.74 7.41 2.09
C ALA A 13 11.90 8.42 2.17
N ALA A 14 12.63 8.62 1.07
CA ALA A 14 13.73 9.59 1.04
C ALA A 14 13.26 11.05 1.20
N ARG A 15 12.09 11.40 0.65
CA ARG A 15 11.58 12.78 0.68
C ARG A 15 10.73 13.11 1.90
N LEU A 16 9.98 12.15 2.40
CA LEU A 16 8.98 12.36 3.46
C LEU A 16 9.42 11.82 4.82
N GLN A 17 10.43 10.96 4.84
CA GLN A 17 11.08 10.44 6.04
C GLN A 17 10.11 10.15 7.20
N GLU A 18 10.08 11.02 8.21
CA GLU A 18 9.28 10.87 9.43
C GLU A 18 7.82 11.31 9.28
N ARG A 19 7.39 11.75 8.09
CA ARG A 19 5.98 12.08 7.90
C ARG A 19 5.12 10.82 7.98
N PRO A 20 3.92 10.91 8.59
CA PRO A 20 2.98 9.81 8.63
C PRO A 20 2.64 9.28 7.25
N ALA A 21 2.74 7.97 7.06
CA ALA A 21 2.33 7.27 5.85
C ALA A 21 1.08 6.44 6.09
N LEU A 22 1.05 5.71 7.21
CA LEU A 22 -0.01 4.77 7.53
C LEU A 22 -0.25 4.76 9.04
N THR A 23 -1.50 4.90 9.45
CA THR A 23 -1.93 4.66 10.83
C THR A 23 -2.86 3.46 10.86
N THR A 24 -2.64 2.53 11.78
CA THR A 24 -3.47 1.34 11.96
C THR A 24 -3.74 1.09 13.44
N PRO A 25 -4.82 0.37 13.79
CA PRO A 25 -5.08 0.02 15.17
C PRO A 25 -3.97 -0.80 15.83
N ASP A 26 -3.33 -1.69 15.04
CA ASP A 26 -2.34 -2.65 15.55
C ASP A 26 -0.95 -2.04 15.73
N TRP A 27 -0.56 -1.10 14.86
CA TRP A 27 0.82 -0.58 14.81
C TRP A 27 0.95 0.87 15.23
N GLY A 28 -0.16 1.55 15.48
CA GLY A 28 -0.13 3.00 15.58
C GLY A 28 0.26 3.64 14.24
N THR A 29 0.99 4.74 14.31
CA THR A 29 1.40 5.50 13.12
C THR A 29 2.79 5.10 12.67
N LEU A 30 2.89 4.67 11.42
CA LEU A 30 4.16 4.46 10.71
C LEU A 30 4.50 5.67 9.87
N SER A 31 5.76 6.09 9.94
CA SER A 31 6.31 7.05 8.99
C SER A 31 6.60 6.39 7.64
N TYR A 32 6.88 7.19 6.60
CA TYR A 32 7.30 6.68 5.30
C TYR A 32 8.58 5.84 5.38
N ALA A 33 9.54 6.23 6.23
CA ALA A 33 10.74 5.45 6.46
C ALA A 33 10.44 4.10 7.11
N GLN A 34 9.56 4.08 8.12
CA GLN A 34 9.15 2.85 8.79
C GLN A 34 8.32 1.93 7.90
N LEU A 35 7.40 2.49 7.09
CA LEU A 35 6.63 1.70 6.12
C LEU A 35 7.57 1.04 5.10
N ARG A 36 8.53 1.80 4.55
CA ARG A 36 9.54 1.24 3.66
C ARG A 36 10.31 0.10 4.31
N ASN A 37 10.79 0.27 5.54
CA ASN A 37 11.54 -0.77 6.24
C ASN A 37 10.70 -2.05 6.43
N ARG A 38 9.40 -1.92 6.74
CA ARG A 38 8.51 -3.09 6.83
C ARG A 38 8.34 -3.79 5.49
N VAL A 39 8.12 -3.03 4.43
CA VAL A 39 7.98 -3.59 3.07
C VAL A 39 9.27 -4.27 2.63
N GLU A 40 10.42 -3.66 2.86
CA GLU A 40 11.72 -4.26 2.54
C GLU A 40 11.99 -5.53 3.35
N GLY A 41 11.61 -5.56 4.63
CA GLY A 41 11.72 -6.76 5.47
C GLY A 41 10.90 -7.92 4.93
N VAL A 42 9.64 -7.68 4.56
CA VAL A 42 8.78 -8.72 3.94
C VAL A 42 9.32 -9.12 2.56
N ALA A 43 9.79 -8.16 1.75
CA ALA A 43 10.37 -8.44 0.44
C ALA A 43 11.61 -9.35 0.54
N LEU A 44 12.50 -9.10 1.50
CA LEU A 44 13.64 -9.98 1.78
C LEU A 44 13.20 -11.37 2.21
N GLY A 45 12.15 -11.46 3.05
CA GLY A 45 11.56 -12.72 3.45
C GLY A 45 10.99 -13.50 2.28
N LEU A 46 10.27 -12.83 1.39
CA LEU A 46 9.75 -13.43 0.16
C LEU A 46 10.87 -13.94 -0.75
N LEU A 47 11.92 -13.14 -0.96
CA LEU A 47 13.08 -13.57 -1.76
C LEU A 47 13.81 -14.77 -1.14
N ALA A 48 13.90 -14.82 0.19
CA ALA A 48 14.53 -15.94 0.89
C ALA A 48 13.68 -17.22 0.86
N ALA A 49 12.37 -17.09 0.84
CA ALA A 49 11.44 -18.21 0.74
C ALA A 49 11.32 -18.76 -0.68
N ASP A 50 11.84 -18.03 -1.68
CA ASP A 50 11.77 -18.36 -3.12
C ASP A 50 10.39 -18.89 -3.56
N PRO A 51 9.32 -18.09 -3.34
CA PRO A 51 7.96 -18.51 -3.62
C PRO A 51 7.69 -18.60 -5.12
N GLU A 52 6.56 -19.18 -5.48
CA GLU A 52 6.03 -19.10 -6.84
C GLU A 52 5.91 -17.65 -7.31
N PRO A 53 5.92 -17.40 -8.63
CA PRO A 53 5.81 -16.04 -9.18
C PRO A 53 4.53 -15.27 -8.79
N ARG A 54 3.51 -15.99 -8.30
CA ARG A 54 2.23 -15.44 -7.86
C ARG A 54 2.02 -15.72 -6.39
N VAL A 55 1.79 -14.66 -5.63
CA VAL A 55 1.58 -14.75 -4.18
C VAL A 55 0.36 -13.95 -3.75
N HIS A 56 -0.19 -14.28 -2.59
CA HIS A 56 -1.25 -13.52 -1.95
C HIS A 56 -1.12 -13.55 -0.43
N SER A 57 -1.85 -12.67 0.24
CA SER A 57 -2.07 -12.70 1.68
C SER A 57 -3.51 -12.31 1.97
N ALA A 58 -4.16 -13.01 2.87
CA ALA A 58 -5.55 -12.81 3.26
C ALA A 58 -5.71 -12.99 4.78
N THR A 59 -4.84 -12.33 5.55
CA THR A 59 -4.88 -12.37 7.02
C THR A 59 -6.00 -11.52 7.60
N GLY A 60 -6.60 -10.64 6.79
CA GLY A 60 -7.58 -9.64 7.24
C GLY A 60 -6.95 -8.51 8.06
N THR A 61 -5.63 -8.40 8.07
CA THR A 61 -4.86 -7.39 8.81
C THR A 61 -4.10 -6.47 7.85
N THR A 62 -3.52 -5.41 8.38
CA THR A 62 -2.70 -4.48 7.59
C THR A 62 -1.48 -5.14 6.95
N TRP A 63 -1.07 -6.32 7.43
CA TRP A 63 -0.02 -7.10 6.78
C TRP A 63 -0.34 -7.48 5.33
N ASP A 64 -1.62 -7.61 4.97
CA ASP A 64 -2.01 -7.90 3.59
C ASP A 64 -1.58 -6.78 2.63
N TRP A 65 -1.72 -5.52 3.06
CA TRP A 65 -1.23 -4.38 2.29
C TRP A 65 0.30 -4.33 2.20
N VAL A 66 1.00 -4.59 3.30
CA VAL A 66 2.47 -4.63 3.30
C VAL A 66 2.99 -5.78 2.44
N ALA A 67 2.34 -6.95 2.48
CA ALA A 67 2.68 -8.09 1.64
C ALA A 67 2.48 -7.80 0.15
N GLU A 68 1.40 -7.10 -0.22
CA GLU A 68 1.16 -6.67 -1.60
C GLU A 68 2.26 -5.72 -2.08
N LEU A 69 2.60 -4.72 -1.27
CA LEU A 69 3.71 -3.79 -1.59
C LEU A 69 5.05 -4.54 -1.74
N ALA A 70 5.30 -5.50 -0.85
CA ALA A 70 6.53 -6.28 -0.87
C ALA A 70 6.59 -7.21 -2.08
N ALA A 71 5.49 -7.87 -2.43
CA ALA A 71 5.40 -8.69 -3.63
C ALA A 71 5.71 -7.86 -4.89
N ALA A 72 5.05 -6.70 -5.02
CA ALA A 72 5.29 -5.78 -6.13
C ALA A 72 6.76 -5.29 -6.16
N ALA A 73 7.34 -4.96 -5.00
CA ALA A 73 8.73 -4.54 -4.91
C ALA A 73 9.74 -5.65 -5.23
N SER A 74 9.37 -6.92 -5.01
CA SER A 74 10.21 -8.10 -5.26
C SER A 74 10.06 -8.67 -6.68
N GLY A 75 9.16 -8.11 -7.49
CA GLY A 75 8.90 -8.65 -8.82
C GLY A 75 7.95 -9.84 -8.85
N LEU A 76 7.13 -10.02 -7.81
CA LEU A 76 6.10 -11.06 -7.74
C LEU A 76 4.73 -10.49 -8.12
N ALA A 77 3.91 -11.31 -8.73
CA ALA A 77 2.53 -10.93 -9.03
C ALA A 77 1.64 -11.13 -7.80
N TRP A 78 0.76 -10.18 -7.54
CA TRP A 78 -0.28 -10.33 -6.53
C TRP A 78 -1.52 -10.97 -7.15
N ASP A 79 -1.83 -12.19 -6.72
CA ASP A 79 -2.93 -12.98 -7.30
C ASP A 79 -3.60 -13.84 -6.20
N PRO A 80 -4.90 -13.73 -5.96
CA PRO A 80 -5.61 -14.54 -4.98
C PRO A 80 -5.51 -16.05 -5.18
N ALA A 81 -5.25 -16.48 -6.43
CA ALA A 81 -5.01 -17.87 -6.76
C ALA A 81 -3.54 -18.29 -6.62
N GLY A 82 -2.67 -17.36 -6.21
CA GLY A 82 -1.25 -17.62 -6.01
C GLY A 82 -0.94 -18.34 -4.71
N GLN A 83 0.32 -18.57 -4.45
CA GLN A 83 0.82 -19.15 -3.22
C GLN A 83 0.59 -18.21 -2.03
N ALA A 84 0.11 -18.72 -0.91
CA ALA A 84 -0.02 -17.92 0.30
C ALA A 84 1.36 -17.50 0.82
N VAL A 85 1.51 -16.22 1.13
CA VAL A 85 2.73 -15.71 1.78
C VAL A 85 2.86 -16.38 3.16
N PRO A 86 4.01 -17.02 3.46
CA PRO A 86 4.20 -17.67 4.74
C PRO A 86 4.07 -16.69 5.90
N GLY A 87 3.34 -17.05 6.96
CA GLY A 87 3.10 -16.18 8.11
C GLY A 87 4.38 -15.71 8.79
N GLU A 88 5.41 -16.51 8.77
CA GLU A 88 6.75 -16.17 9.29
C GLU A 88 7.43 -15.03 8.55
N VAL A 89 7.07 -14.80 7.28
CA VAL A 89 7.57 -13.68 6.46
C VAL A 89 6.88 -12.38 6.88
N LEU A 90 5.64 -12.44 7.36
CA LEU A 90 4.80 -11.29 7.64
C LEU A 90 5.07 -10.62 9.00
N GLY A 91 6.05 -10.94 9.71
CA GLY A 91 6.31 -10.33 11.02
C GLY A 91 7.57 -10.83 11.68
N GLY A 92 8.35 -11.58 10.94
CA GLY A 92 9.59 -12.14 11.46
C GLY A 92 10.60 -11.05 11.80
N PRO A 93 11.10 -10.98 13.05
CA PRO A 93 12.09 -10.00 13.46
C PRO A 93 13.36 -10.09 12.63
N ARG A 94 13.70 -11.28 12.14
CA ARG A 94 14.89 -11.56 11.33
C ARG A 94 15.00 -10.65 10.09
N PHE A 95 13.89 -10.43 9.40
CA PHE A 95 13.89 -9.64 8.17
C PHE A 95 13.76 -8.14 8.46
N ASN A 96 13.12 -7.77 9.57
CA ASN A 96 13.02 -6.37 9.99
C ASN A 96 14.38 -5.79 10.40
N ASP A 97 15.25 -6.62 10.99
CA ASP A 97 16.60 -6.19 11.40
C ASP A 97 17.55 -5.98 10.22
N GLU A 98 17.31 -6.67 9.11
CA GLU A 98 18.11 -6.58 7.88
C GLU A 98 17.56 -5.53 6.90
N ALA A 99 16.31 -5.07 7.09
CA ALA A 99 15.69 -4.07 6.24
C ALA A 99 16.50 -2.76 6.25
N GLY A 100 16.81 -2.27 5.07
CA GLY A 100 17.59 -1.04 4.90
C GLY A 100 19.10 -1.20 5.05
N ARG A 101 19.63 -2.39 5.33
CA ARG A 101 21.07 -2.65 5.49
C ARG A 101 21.83 -2.94 4.20
N GLY A 102 21.13 -3.06 3.09
CA GLY A 102 21.78 -3.33 1.82
C GLY A 102 20.82 -3.36 0.65
N PRO A 103 21.36 -3.29 -0.57
CA PRO A 103 20.53 -3.44 -1.75
C PRO A 103 20.09 -4.90 -1.83
N TYR A 104 18.81 -5.16 -1.65
CA TYR A 104 18.27 -6.38 -2.21
C TYR A 104 17.95 -6.10 -3.69
N HIS A 105 18.39 -6.98 -4.54
CA HIS A 105 18.12 -6.88 -5.97
C HIS A 105 16.72 -7.42 -6.22
N ALA A 106 15.73 -6.53 -6.31
CA ALA A 106 14.45 -6.91 -6.88
C ALA A 106 14.70 -7.41 -8.30
N ARG A 107 14.11 -8.57 -8.62
CA ARG A 107 14.10 -9.05 -10.00
C ARG A 107 13.49 -7.94 -10.86
N GLU A 108 14.17 -7.50 -11.91
CA GLU A 108 13.75 -6.42 -12.81
C GLU A 108 12.52 -6.78 -13.67
N GLN A 109 11.91 -7.93 -13.42
CA GLN A 109 10.78 -8.38 -14.22
C GLN A 109 9.59 -7.45 -14.04
N VAL A 110 8.97 -7.13 -15.16
CA VAL A 110 7.68 -6.45 -15.23
C VAL A 110 6.68 -7.25 -14.40
N VAL A 111 6.27 -6.67 -13.28
CA VAL A 111 5.37 -7.34 -12.35
C VAL A 111 3.96 -6.94 -12.69
N GLN A 112 3.16 -7.93 -13.02
CA GLN A 112 1.73 -7.75 -13.12
C GLN A 112 1.16 -7.68 -11.70
N VAL A 113 0.55 -6.55 -11.36
CA VAL A 113 -0.25 -6.45 -10.14
C VAL A 113 -1.63 -7.00 -10.46
N SER A 114 -1.83 -8.27 -10.16
CA SER A 114 -3.16 -8.87 -10.21
C SER A 114 -3.91 -8.55 -8.93
N THR A 115 -5.12 -8.07 -9.05
CA THR A 115 -6.00 -7.87 -7.91
C THR A 115 -7.15 -8.87 -7.96
N PRO A 116 -7.75 -9.23 -6.81
CA PRO A 116 -8.83 -10.23 -6.78
C PRO A 116 -10.06 -9.84 -7.61
N PHE A 117 -10.10 -8.62 -8.12
CA PHE A 117 -11.32 -8.06 -8.70
C PHE A 117 -11.18 -7.69 -10.17
N THR A 118 -10.00 -7.83 -10.80
CA THR A 118 -9.79 -7.24 -12.13
C THR A 118 -8.67 -7.88 -12.93
N ALA A 119 -8.53 -7.38 -14.16
CA ALA A 119 -7.42 -7.70 -15.03
C ALA A 119 -6.05 -7.44 -14.38
N SER A 120 -5.07 -8.22 -14.78
CA SER A 120 -3.67 -7.97 -14.42
C SER A 120 -3.25 -6.60 -14.91
N LEU A 121 -2.66 -5.81 -14.02
CA LEU A 121 -2.01 -4.55 -14.35
C LEU A 121 -0.51 -4.72 -14.20
N ASP A 122 0.24 -4.26 -15.17
CA ASP A 122 1.68 -4.07 -14.95
C ASP A 122 1.94 -2.82 -14.11
N GLN A 123 3.18 -2.68 -13.62
CA GLN A 123 3.53 -1.54 -12.76
C GLN A 123 3.44 -0.20 -13.49
N GLY A 124 3.75 -0.17 -14.78
CA GLY A 124 3.68 1.04 -15.60
C GLY A 124 2.24 1.51 -15.76
N ASP A 125 1.33 0.59 -16.04
CA ASP A 125 -0.10 0.86 -16.16
C ASP A 125 -0.68 1.34 -14.82
N LEU A 126 -0.33 0.66 -13.72
CA LEU A 126 -0.75 1.07 -12.39
C LEU A 126 -0.27 2.50 -12.07
N MET A 127 1.00 2.81 -12.33
CA MET A 127 1.55 4.15 -12.10
C MET A 127 0.85 5.22 -12.93
N THR A 128 0.50 4.91 -14.17
CA THR A 128 -0.23 5.81 -15.06
C THR A 128 -1.64 6.07 -14.56
N ARG A 129 -2.35 5.04 -14.13
CA ARG A 129 -3.70 5.15 -13.57
C ARG A 129 -3.71 5.91 -12.25
N LEU A 130 -2.75 5.62 -11.34
CA LEU A 130 -2.60 6.34 -10.08
C LEU A 130 -2.34 7.83 -10.31
N ARG A 131 -1.53 8.17 -11.30
CA ARG A 131 -1.30 9.57 -11.65
C ARG A 131 -2.57 10.28 -12.08
N ARG A 132 -3.36 9.66 -12.96
CA ARG A 132 -4.64 10.24 -13.43
C ARG A 132 -5.61 10.43 -12.27
N LEU A 133 -5.81 9.38 -11.48
CA LEU A 133 -6.71 9.41 -10.33
C LEU A 133 -6.31 10.48 -9.31
N ASN A 134 -5.02 10.60 -8.99
CA ASN A 134 -4.57 11.64 -8.05
C ASN A 134 -4.75 13.07 -8.58
N VAL A 135 -4.63 13.28 -9.89
CA VAL A 135 -4.93 14.57 -10.52
C VAL A 135 -6.43 14.91 -10.40
N GLU A 136 -7.29 13.93 -10.67
CA GLU A 136 -8.75 14.10 -10.57
C GLU A 136 -9.19 14.36 -9.12
N LEU A 137 -8.60 13.67 -8.16
CA LEU A 137 -8.90 13.82 -6.73
C LEU A 137 -8.23 15.05 -6.10
N GLY A 138 -7.26 15.65 -6.76
CA GLY A 138 -6.46 16.75 -6.20
C GLY A 138 -5.62 16.33 -5.00
N TRP A 139 -5.24 15.06 -4.93
CA TRP A 139 -4.48 14.52 -3.79
C TRP A 139 -2.99 14.84 -3.87
N ASP A 140 -2.44 15.23 -2.72
CA ASP A 140 -1.04 15.57 -2.54
C ASP A 140 -0.49 15.03 -1.20
N HIS A 141 0.70 15.46 -0.86
CA HIS A 141 1.39 15.05 0.37
C HIS A 141 0.75 15.59 1.67
N ALA A 142 -0.22 16.49 1.60
CA ALA A 142 -0.98 16.96 2.75
C ALA A 142 -2.30 16.19 2.94
N THR A 143 -2.67 15.35 1.96
CA THR A 143 -3.90 14.57 1.98
C THR A 143 -3.86 13.54 3.10
N GLN A 144 -4.93 13.49 3.90
CA GLN A 144 -5.20 12.41 4.85
C GLN A 144 -6.53 11.75 4.47
N VAL A 145 -6.55 10.42 4.48
CA VAL A 145 -7.74 9.64 4.12
C VAL A 145 -8.01 8.59 5.19
N ASP A 146 -9.24 8.57 5.71
CA ASP A 146 -9.70 7.54 6.63
C ASP A 146 -10.32 6.39 5.84
N LEU A 147 -9.81 5.19 6.03
CA LEU A 147 -10.20 3.99 5.29
C LEU A 147 -10.71 2.90 6.24
N PRO A 148 -11.79 2.19 5.88
CA PRO A 148 -12.32 1.12 6.72
C PRO A 148 -11.42 -0.12 6.66
N LEU A 149 -10.80 -0.48 7.79
CA LEU A 149 -9.94 -1.67 7.87
C LEU A 149 -10.69 -2.96 7.51
N ALA A 150 -11.95 -3.07 7.90
CA ALA A 150 -12.78 -4.23 7.58
C ALA A 150 -12.96 -4.46 6.07
N GLN A 151 -12.74 -3.44 5.25
CA GLN A 151 -12.84 -3.49 3.78
C GLN A 151 -11.46 -3.53 3.09
N LEU A 152 -10.38 -3.80 3.82
CA LEU A 152 -9.03 -3.82 3.26
C LEU A 152 -8.89 -4.76 2.05
N GLY A 153 -9.64 -5.86 2.03
CA GLY A 153 -9.70 -6.78 0.89
C GLY A 153 -10.45 -6.26 -0.33
N GLU A 154 -11.20 -5.15 -0.19
CA GLU A 154 -11.98 -4.59 -1.28
C GLU A 154 -11.15 -3.74 -2.23
N ALA A 155 -11.45 -3.85 -3.53
CA ALA A 155 -10.71 -3.15 -4.58
C ALA A 155 -10.66 -1.61 -4.38
N PRO A 156 -11.73 -0.92 -4.00
CA PRO A 156 -11.69 0.52 -3.80
C PRO A 156 -10.75 0.95 -2.66
N VAL A 157 -10.74 0.24 -1.54
CA VAL A 157 -9.87 0.57 -0.39
C VAL A 157 -8.40 0.38 -0.76
N ARG A 158 -8.09 -0.68 -1.49
CA ARG A 158 -6.73 -0.93 -1.97
C ARG A 158 -6.29 0.12 -2.99
N ALA A 159 -7.20 0.53 -3.89
CA ALA A 159 -6.93 1.61 -4.83
C ALA A 159 -6.65 2.94 -4.11
N ALA A 160 -7.39 3.24 -3.05
CA ALA A 160 -7.15 4.42 -2.23
C ALA A 160 -5.79 4.35 -1.51
N LEU A 161 -5.41 3.22 -0.94
CA LEU A 161 -4.09 3.02 -0.33
C LEU A 161 -2.95 3.27 -1.33
N TRP A 162 -3.06 2.71 -2.54
CA TRP A 162 -2.10 2.97 -3.62
C TRP A 162 -2.06 4.45 -4.02
N SER A 163 -3.23 5.11 -4.08
CA SER A 163 -3.32 6.52 -4.43
C SER A 163 -2.71 7.42 -3.36
N VAL A 164 -2.95 7.13 -2.07
CA VAL A 164 -2.31 7.85 -0.96
C VAL A 164 -0.79 7.69 -0.99
N LEU A 165 -0.29 6.46 -1.21
CA LEU A 165 1.15 6.21 -1.36
C LEU A 165 1.73 7.00 -2.53
N TYR A 166 1.02 7.02 -3.67
CA TYR A 166 1.44 7.78 -4.85
C TYR A 166 1.48 9.29 -4.57
N ALA A 167 0.48 9.84 -3.90
CA ALA A 167 0.43 11.25 -3.51
C ALA A 167 1.51 11.63 -2.48
N GLY A 168 1.90 10.70 -1.64
CA GLY A 168 2.74 10.95 -0.46
C GLY A 168 1.93 11.43 0.74
N GLY A 169 0.64 11.10 0.77
CA GLY A 169 -0.31 11.44 1.83
C GLY A 169 -0.27 10.47 3.02
N HIS A 170 -1.29 10.50 3.84
CA HIS A 170 -1.43 9.71 5.05
C HIS A 170 -2.72 8.88 5.02
N ALA A 171 -2.62 7.57 5.04
CA ALA A 171 -3.76 6.67 5.20
C ALA A 171 -3.99 6.33 6.67
N VAL A 172 -5.23 6.43 7.13
CA VAL A 172 -5.64 6.05 8.48
C VAL A 172 -6.64 4.89 8.37
N MET A 173 -6.22 3.70 8.77
CA MET A 173 -7.09 2.52 8.79
C MET A 173 -7.87 2.52 10.10
N THR A 174 -9.19 2.62 10.01
CA THR A 174 -10.08 2.64 11.18
C THR A 174 -10.81 1.32 11.34
N ALA A 175 -10.91 0.83 12.58
CA ALA A 175 -11.65 -0.41 12.87
C ALA A 175 -13.18 -0.27 12.64
N SER A 176 -13.68 0.96 12.71
CA SER A 176 -15.07 1.31 12.40
C SER A 176 -15.07 2.57 11.56
N VAL A 177 -16.03 2.68 10.63
CA VAL A 177 -16.28 3.94 9.93
C VAL A 177 -16.60 4.99 11.00
N PRO A 178 -15.84 6.09 11.11
CA PRO A 178 -16.16 7.11 12.08
C PRO A 178 -17.57 7.62 11.81
N ALA A 179 -18.44 7.53 12.81
CA ALA A 179 -19.71 8.27 12.74
C ALA A 179 -19.37 9.75 12.58
N PRO A 180 -20.13 10.52 11.78
CA PRO A 180 -19.91 11.95 11.65
C PRO A 180 -20.01 12.59 13.02
N THR A 181 -18.86 12.92 13.60
CA THR A 181 -18.76 13.58 14.90
C THR A 181 -19.32 14.99 14.78
N GLY A 182 -20.26 15.29 15.65
CA GLY A 182 -20.99 16.55 15.65
C GLY A 182 -20.09 17.77 15.82
N ARG A 183 -20.52 18.79 15.23
CA ARG A 183 -20.38 20.25 15.21
C ARG A 183 -19.26 21.00 15.99
N LEU A 184 -18.36 20.38 16.76
CA LEU A 184 -17.43 21.10 17.63
C LEU A 184 -15.97 21.18 17.16
N ASP A 185 -15.58 20.49 16.08
CA ASP A 185 -14.21 20.50 15.57
C ASP A 185 -13.94 21.48 14.40
N ARG A 186 -14.75 22.51 14.27
CA ARG A 186 -14.70 23.49 13.18
C ARG A 186 -13.40 24.28 13.06
N TRP A 187 -12.49 24.17 14.04
CA TRP A 187 -11.29 25.00 14.11
C TRP A 187 -9.96 24.24 13.98
N ARG A 188 -9.99 22.91 13.86
CA ARG A 188 -8.78 22.08 13.80
C ARG A 188 -8.84 21.10 12.63
N ARG A 189 -8.33 21.49 11.50
CA ARG A 189 -8.19 20.75 10.23
C ARG A 189 -9.53 20.55 9.50
N PRO A 190 -9.55 20.59 8.17
CA PRO A 190 -10.70 20.09 7.42
C PRO A 190 -10.94 18.64 7.85
N LEU A 191 -12.16 18.33 8.26
CA LEU A 191 -12.57 16.96 8.53
C LEU A 191 -12.24 16.14 7.27
N PRO A 192 -11.64 14.95 7.41
CA PRO A 192 -11.47 14.08 6.27
C PRO A 192 -12.84 13.88 5.61
N ALA A 193 -12.87 13.94 4.30
CA ALA A 193 -14.10 13.66 3.56
C ALA A 193 -14.58 12.26 3.94
N PRO A 194 -15.89 12.02 4.08
CA PRO A 194 -16.41 10.69 4.32
C PRO A 194 -15.90 9.77 3.21
N TRP A 195 -15.53 8.53 3.57
CA TRP A 195 -15.05 7.55 2.62
C TRP A 195 -16.07 7.34 1.49
N ASP A 196 -15.65 7.64 0.26
CA ASP A 196 -16.41 7.39 -0.96
C ASP A 196 -15.62 6.42 -1.84
N PRO A 197 -16.11 5.20 -2.07
CA PRO A 197 -15.42 4.21 -2.89
C PRO A 197 -15.53 4.47 -4.41
N GLU A 198 -16.48 5.30 -4.86
CA GLU A 198 -16.79 5.45 -6.30
C GLU A 198 -15.59 5.88 -7.16
N PRO A 199 -14.80 6.89 -6.77
CA PRO A 199 -13.64 7.32 -7.58
C PRO A 199 -12.59 6.23 -7.77
N PHE A 200 -12.55 5.25 -6.86
CA PHE A 200 -11.50 4.21 -6.83
C PHE A 200 -11.87 2.94 -7.58
N LYS A 201 -13.13 2.75 -7.93
CA LYS A 201 -13.59 1.56 -8.67
C LYS A 201 -12.93 1.42 -10.04
N ALA A 202 -12.71 2.55 -10.69
CA ALA A 202 -12.14 2.58 -12.04
C ALA A 202 -10.64 2.24 -12.09
N LEU A 203 -9.90 2.34 -10.97
CA LEU A 203 -8.44 2.10 -10.98
C LEU A 203 -8.10 0.70 -11.49
N TRP A 204 -8.89 -0.29 -11.09
CA TRP A 204 -8.70 -1.69 -11.40
C TRP A 204 -9.50 -2.16 -12.62
N ALA A 205 -10.39 -1.33 -13.18
CA ALA A 205 -11.18 -1.71 -14.33
C ALA A 205 -10.27 -2.06 -15.53
N ALA A 206 -10.71 -3.01 -16.34
CA ALA A 206 -10.06 -3.28 -17.62
C ALA A 206 -10.04 -1.98 -18.47
N PRO A 207 -9.03 -1.78 -19.32
CA PRO A 207 -8.96 -0.63 -20.21
C PRO A 207 -10.10 -0.62 -21.22
#